data_55e600027edd0186074ae082f4749e58
#
_entry.id   55e600027edd0186074ae082f4749e58
#
_cell.length_a   1.000
_cell.length_b   1.000
_cell.length_c   1.000
_cell.angle_alpha   90.00
_cell.angle_beta   90.00
_cell.angle_gamma   90.00
#
_symmetry.space_group_name_H-M   'P 1'
#
loop_
_entity.id
_entity.type
_entity.pdbx_description
1 polymer ?
#
loop_
_entity_poly.entity_id
_entity_poly.type
_entity_poly.pdbx_seq_one_letter_code
_entity_poly.pdbx_strand_id
1 'polypeptide(L)'
;ANGVVYEYSRFDANYSGMGTTLVGGIITRRKACLVNVGDSRAYYLSDDGIRQISRDHSYVEELVSMGAITKEEAAHHPKKNIITRALGVDASVEADYFECPLHRGDGILLCSDGLSNMVSDKEIHDHFKENALPEDVCSKLMALALARGARDNVSIVLIKT
;
A
#
# COMPACT_ATOMS: atom_id res chain seq x y z
N ALA A 1 -5.03 1.20 -17.41
CA ALA A 1 -6.01 1.04 -16.32
C ALA A 1 -6.84 2.31 -16.13
N ASN A 2 -6.21 3.50 -15.90
CA ASN A 2 -6.95 4.74 -15.59
C ASN A 2 -8.09 5.05 -16.58
N GLY A 3 -7.80 5.08 -17.89
CA GLY A 3 -8.80 5.43 -18.91
C GLY A 3 -10.07 4.56 -18.85
N VAL A 4 -9.91 3.25 -18.62
CA VAL A 4 -11.05 2.33 -18.51
C VAL A 4 -11.91 2.64 -17.28
N VAL A 5 -11.30 2.81 -16.10
CA VAL A 5 -12.01 3.15 -14.85
C VAL A 5 -12.70 4.51 -15.00
N TYR A 6 -12.01 5.50 -15.58
CA TYR A 6 -12.53 6.83 -15.82
C TYR A 6 -13.75 6.83 -16.77
N GLU A 7 -13.68 6.06 -17.86
CA GLU A 7 -14.82 5.93 -18.78
C GLU A 7 -16.05 5.35 -18.09
N TYR A 8 -15.89 4.24 -17.35
CA TYR A 8 -17.00 3.67 -16.58
C TYR A 8 -17.54 4.64 -15.55
N SER A 9 -16.68 5.34 -14.81
CA SER A 9 -17.11 6.30 -13.77
C SER A 9 -17.88 7.49 -14.33
N ARG A 10 -17.69 7.83 -15.59
CA ARG A 10 -18.30 9.01 -16.24
C ARG A 10 -19.52 8.68 -17.10
N PHE A 11 -19.53 7.53 -17.74
CA PHE A 11 -20.53 7.20 -18.77
C PHE A 11 -21.52 6.12 -18.35
N ASP A 12 -21.29 5.43 -17.24
CA ASP A 12 -22.25 4.47 -16.67
C ASP A 12 -22.72 4.94 -15.29
N ALA A 13 -24.04 5.24 -15.20
CA ALA A 13 -24.64 5.74 -13.96
C ALA A 13 -24.49 4.77 -12.77
N ASN A 14 -24.35 3.46 -13.04
CA ASN A 14 -24.14 2.46 -11.98
C ASN A 14 -22.74 2.55 -11.34
N TYR A 15 -21.78 3.16 -12.03
CA TYR A 15 -20.41 3.32 -11.60
C TYR A 15 -20.01 4.79 -11.38
N SER A 16 -20.99 5.69 -11.25
CA SER A 16 -20.74 7.11 -11.05
C SER A 16 -19.84 7.35 -9.84
N GLY A 17 -18.70 8.06 -10.05
CA GLY A 17 -17.71 8.33 -9.01
C GLY A 17 -16.81 7.15 -8.65
N MET A 18 -16.82 6.05 -9.42
CA MET A 18 -15.93 4.91 -9.22
C MET A 18 -14.46 5.36 -9.33
N GLY A 19 -13.67 4.94 -8.36
CA GLY A 19 -12.22 5.12 -8.34
C GLY A 19 -11.56 3.99 -7.58
N THR A 20 -10.26 3.82 -7.75
CA THR A 20 -9.50 2.80 -7.01
C THR A 20 -8.04 3.21 -6.85
N THR A 21 -7.37 2.66 -5.87
CA THR A 21 -5.92 2.72 -5.74
C THR A 21 -5.26 1.64 -6.61
N LEU A 22 -3.96 1.78 -6.84
CA LEU A 22 -3.14 0.77 -7.49
C LEU A 22 -1.78 0.72 -6.81
N VAL A 23 -1.38 -0.44 -6.36
CA VAL A 23 0.00 -0.76 -6.03
C VAL A 23 0.38 -2.05 -6.72
N GLY A 24 1.54 -2.09 -7.36
CA GLY A 24 1.96 -3.25 -8.12
C GLY A 24 3.40 -3.15 -8.61
N GLY A 25 3.88 -4.16 -9.32
CA GLY A 25 5.22 -4.09 -9.87
C GLY A 25 5.74 -5.35 -10.53
N ILE A 26 6.98 -5.26 -10.99
CA ILE A 26 7.75 -6.36 -11.57
C ILE A 26 8.89 -6.70 -10.64
N ILE A 27 8.91 -7.95 -10.18
CA ILE A 27 9.92 -8.46 -9.28
C ILE A 27 10.87 -9.38 -10.07
N THR A 28 12.14 -9.09 -9.98
CA THR A 28 13.22 -9.94 -10.52
C THR A 28 14.09 -10.46 -9.37
N ARG A 29 15.03 -11.35 -9.67
CA ARG A 29 15.98 -11.85 -8.64
C ARG A 29 16.88 -10.77 -8.03
N ARG A 30 16.99 -9.60 -8.64
CA ARG A 30 17.95 -8.56 -8.24
C ARG A 30 17.30 -7.24 -7.86
N LYS A 31 16.08 -6.99 -8.31
CA LYS A 31 15.37 -5.73 -8.02
C LYS A 31 13.85 -5.88 -8.14
N ALA A 32 13.16 -5.02 -7.42
CA ALA A 32 11.76 -4.72 -7.60
C ALA A 32 11.61 -3.36 -8.31
N CYS A 33 10.74 -3.30 -9.32
CA CYS A 33 10.27 -2.07 -9.95
C CYS A 33 8.78 -1.94 -9.62
N LEU A 34 8.42 -0.94 -8.83
CA LEU A 34 7.09 -0.78 -8.25
C LEU A 34 6.40 0.46 -8.79
N VAL A 35 5.09 0.43 -8.83
CA VAL A 35 4.23 1.56 -9.20
C VAL A 35 3.17 1.76 -8.14
N ASN A 36 2.84 3.02 -7.82
CA ASN A 36 1.79 3.37 -6.87
C ASN A 36 0.91 4.52 -7.37
N VAL A 37 -0.40 4.39 -7.14
CA VAL A 37 -1.42 5.45 -7.21
C VAL A 37 -2.38 5.24 -6.04
N GLY A 38 -2.43 6.17 -5.11
CA GLY A 38 -3.26 6.08 -3.90
C GLY A 38 -2.46 5.84 -2.63
N ASP A 39 -3.12 5.32 -1.61
CA ASP A 39 -2.60 5.05 -0.27
C ASP A 39 -2.38 3.56 0.05
N SER A 40 -2.58 2.69 -0.93
CA SER A 40 -2.09 1.32 -0.85
C SER A 40 -0.56 1.32 -0.87
N ARG A 41 0.06 0.42 -0.11
CA ARG A 41 1.49 0.51 0.20
C ARG A 41 2.31 -0.65 -0.34
N ALA A 42 3.56 -0.33 -0.66
CA ALA A 42 4.60 -1.30 -0.95
C ALA A 42 5.70 -1.20 0.12
N TYR A 43 6.07 -2.33 0.70
CA TYR A 43 7.15 -2.43 1.69
C TYR A 43 8.26 -3.35 1.18
N TYR A 44 9.49 -2.96 1.50
CA TYR A 44 10.66 -3.82 1.45
C TYR A 44 10.89 -4.43 2.84
N LEU A 45 11.16 -5.72 2.87
CA LEU A 45 11.37 -6.53 4.07
C LEU A 45 12.72 -7.25 3.94
N SER A 46 13.52 -7.18 4.99
CA SER A 46 14.78 -7.93 5.12
C SER A 46 14.94 -8.43 6.54
N ASP A 47 16.00 -9.18 6.81
CA ASP A 47 16.32 -9.57 8.20
C ASP A 47 16.60 -8.36 9.10
N ASP A 48 17.08 -7.25 8.53
CA ASP A 48 17.46 -6.04 9.27
C ASP A 48 16.24 -5.13 9.57
N GLY A 49 15.13 -5.26 8.82
CA GLY A 49 13.98 -4.38 9.05
C GLY A 49 12.96 -4.35 7.94
N ILE A 50 12.01 -3.44 8.13
CA ILE A 50 10.97 -3.09 7.17
C ILE A 50 11.12 -1.63 6.74
N ARG A 51 10.84 -1.35 5.49
CA ARG A 51 10.83 0.02 4.96
C ARG A 51 9.71 0.18 3.95
N GLN A 52 8.80 1.13 4.18
CA GLN A 52 7.84 1.54 3.16
C GLN A 52 8.60 2.14 1.97
N ILE A 53 8.32 1.63 0.76
CA ILE A 53 8.92 2.08 -0.50
C ILE A 53 8.01 3.09 -1.19
N SER A 54 6.73 2.77 -1.27
CA SER A 54 5.73 3.68 -1.83
C SER A 54 5.53 4.89 -0.93
N ARG A 55 5.05 5.96 -1.53
CA ARG A 55 4.59 7.15 -0.82
C ARG A 55 3.07 7.25 -0.97
N ASP A 56 2.37 7.47 0.13
CA ASP A 56 0.92 7.56 0.10
C ASP A 56 0.49 8.87 -0.61
N HIS A 57 -0.44 8.75 -1.55
CA HIS A 57 -1.11 9.92 -2.11
C HIS A 57 -2.30 10.26 -1.21
N SER A 58 -2.01 10.85 -0.05
CA SER A 58 -2.99 11.24 0.95
C SER A 58 -2.77 12.66 1.45
N TYR A 59 -3.86 13.28 1.90
CA TYR A 59 -3.81 14.64 2.46
C TYR A 59 -2.81 14.76 3.61
N VAL A 60 -2.74 13.77 4.49
CA VAL A 60 -1.83 13.80 5.64
C VAL A 60 -0.37 13.63 5.22
N GLU A 61 -0.08 12.83 4.21
CA GLU A 61 1.29 12.69 3.68
C GLU A 61 1.77 13.99 3.01
N GLU A 62 0.90 14.74 2.38
CA GLU A 62 1.23 16.07 1.86
C GLU A 62 1.58 17.03 3.00
N LEU A 63 0.79 17.06 4.10
CA LEU A 63 1.10 17.87 5.27
C LEU A 63 2.44 17.49 5.92
N VAL A 64 2.74 16.18 6.02
CA VAL A 64 4.04 15.69 6.53
C VAL A 64 5.18 16.16 5.63
N SER A 65 5.02 16.07 4.31
CA SER A 65 6.06 16.48 3.36
C SER A 65 6.35 17.97 3.36
N MET A 66 5.34 18.79 3.69
CA MET A 66 5.48 20.23 3.88
C MET A 66 6.04 20.61 5.26
N GLY A 67 6.24 19.63 6.15
CA GLY A 67 6.66 19.86 7.53
C GLY A 67 5.58 20.49 8.42
N ALA A 68 4.31 20.47 7.98
CA ALA A 68 3.19 21.05 8.72
C ALA A 68 2.76 20.19 9.92
N ILE A 69 2.92 18.86 9.81
CA ILE A 69 2.67 17.89 10.87
C ILE A 69 3.75 16.79 10.86
N THR A 70 3.91 16.11 11.99
CA THR A 70 4.78 14.92 12.10
C THR A 70 4.06 13.66 11.59
N LYS A 71 4.81 12.57 11.38
CA LYS A 71 4.21 11.26 11.01
C LYS A 71 3.31 10.72 12.12
N GLU A 72 3.66 10.96 13.37
CA GLU A 72 2.86 10.56 14.53
C GLU A 72 1.53 11.30 14.57
N GLU A 73 1.52 12.60 14.28
CA GLU A 73 0.30 13.41 14.18
C GLU A 73 -0.56 12.96 12.98
N ALA A 74 0.06 12.64 11.85
CA ALA A 74 -0.62 12.14 10.66
C ALA A 74 -1.40 10.84 10.92
N ALA A 75 -0.84 9.91 11.71
CA ALA A 75 -1.47 8.63 12.05
C ALA A 75 -2.79 8.80 12.83
N HIS A 76 -2.95 9.90 13.57
CA HIS A 76 -4.13 10.21 14.40
C HIS A 76 -4.98 11.33 13.80
N HIS A 77 -4.63 11.86 12.63
CA HIS A 77 -5.32 12.98 12.03
C HIS A 77 -6.74 12.60 11.57
N PRO A 78 -7.77 13.45 11.80
CA PRO A 78 -9.16 13.13 11.43
C PRO A 78 -9.38 12.94 9.94
N LYS A 79 -8.50 13.49 9.10
CA LYS A 79 -8.54 13.38 7.63
C LYS A 79 -7.50 12.39 7.08
N LYS A 80 -7.02 11.44 7.87
CA LYS A 80 -5.97 10.50 7.44
C LYS A 80 -6.36 9.59 6.27
N ASN A 81 -7.66 9.33 6.10
CA ASN A 81 -8.17 8.47 5.03
C ASN A 81 -8.56 9.26 3.75
N ILE A 82 -8.21 10.55 3.66
CA ILE A 82 -8.46 11.32 2.44
C ILE A 82 -7.30 11.09 1.48
N ILE A 83 -7.58 10.39 0.39
CA ILE A 83 -6.64 10.21 -0.73
C ILE A 83 -6.68 11.42 -1.66
N THR A 84 -5.53 11.79 -2.21
CA THR A 84 -5.37 12.93 -3.13
C THR A 84 -5.18 12.49 -4.57
N ARG A 85 -4.99 11.16 -4.79
CA ARG A 85 -4.79 10.60 -6.13
C ARG A 85 -5.35 9.18 -6.21
N ALA A 86 -6.20 8.92 -7.22
CA ALA A 86 -6.80 7.60 -7.49
C ALA A 86 -7.01 7.39 -8.99
N LEU A 87 -7.03 6.14 -9.42
CA LEU A 87 -7.44 5.79 -10.79
C LEU A 87 -8.94 6.06 -10.96
N GLY A 88 -9.33 6.57 -12.12
CA GLY A 88 -10.75 6.75 -12.50
C GLY A 88 -11.40 8.04 -12.05
N VAL A 89 -10.71 8.86 -11.23
CA VAL A 89 -11.24 10.16 -10.77
C VAL A 89 -11.04 11.23 -11.85
N ASP A 90 -9.84 11.30 -12.43
CA ASP A 90 -9.47 12.23 -13.48
C ASP A 90 -9.16 11.52 -14.81
N ALA A 91 -9.29 12.24 -15.93
CA ALA A 91 -8.99 11.71 -17.26
C ALA A 91 -7.53 11.19 -17.38
N SER A 92 -6.62 11.79 -16.64
CA SER A 92 -5.23 11.33 -16.52
C SER A 92 -4.80 11.32 -15.06
N VAL A 93 -3.91 10.40 -14.71
CA VAL A 93 -3.32 10.30 -13.37
C VAL A 93 -1.83 10.06 -13.49
N GLU A 94 -1.05 10.73 -12.66
CA GLU A 94 0.38 10.52 -12.55
C GLU A 94 0.65 9.42 -11.52
N ALA A 95 1.38 8.37 -11.92
CA ALA A 95 1.78 7.29 -11.04
C ALA A 95 3.22 7.53 -10.56
N ASP A 96 3.47 7.20 -9.30
CA ASP A 96 4.82 7.17 -8.75
C ASP A 96 5.50 5.84 -9.05
N TYR A 97 6.80 5.89 -9.38
CA TYR A 97 7.62 4.72 -9.69
C TYR A 97 8.79 4.62 -8.72
N PHE A 98 9.05 3.41 -8.25
CA PHE A 98 10.12 3.13 -7.30
C PHE A 98 10.93 1.93 -7.75
N GLU A 99 12.23 1.96 -7.50
CA GLU A 99 13.10 0.79 -7.64
C GLU A 99 13.80 0.50 -6.32
N CYS A 100 13.92 -0.75 -5.97
CA CYS A 100 14.76 -1.17 -4.88
C CYS A 100 15.54 -2.46 -5.24
N PRO A 101 16.82 -2.54 -4.85
CA PRO A 101 17.59 -3.77 -4.99
C PRO A 101 17.00 -4.85 -4.07
N LEU A 102 17.11 -6.10 -4.50
CA LEU A 102 16.69 -7.28 -3.75
C LEU A 102 17.85 -8.24 -3.60
N HIS A 103 17.98 -8.82 -2.41
CA HIS A 103 18.90 -9.88 -2.06
C HIS A 103 18.12 -11.15 -1.73
N ARG A 104 18.82 -12.26 -1.69
CA ARG A 104 18.20 -13.54 -1.31
C ARG A 104 17.68 -13.47 0.13
N GLY A 105 16.42 -13.86 0.31
CA GLY A 105 15.73 -13.80 1.59
C GLY A 105 14.92 -12.53 1.82
N ASP A 106 15.12 -11.48 0.99
CA ASP A 106 14.32 -10.27 1.05
C ASP A 106 12.87 -10.52 0.60
N GLY A 107 11.97 -9.63 1.01
CA GLY A 107 10.57 -9.67 0.62
C GLY A 107 10.05 -8.31 0.13
N ILE A 108 9.04 -8.40 -0.73
CA ILE A 108 8.18 -7.26 -1.09
C ILE A 108 6.77 -7.60 -0.64
N LEU A 109 6.19 -6.72 0.19
CA LEU A 109 4.80 -6.81 0.60
C LEU A 109 4.04 -5.64 0.00
N LEU A 110 2.94 -5.96 -0.68
CA LEU A 110 1.96 -5.00 -1.18
C LEU A 110 0.67 -5.16 -0.38
N CYS A 111 0.07 -4.06 0.05
CA CYS A 111 -1.18 -4.15 0.82
C CYS A 111 -2.08 -2.92 0.61
N SER A 112 -3.38 -3.13 0.85
CA SER A 112 -4.33 -2.03 1.02
C SER A 112 -4.17 -1.39 2.41
N ASP A 113 -4.78 -0.23 2.58
CA ASP A 113 -4.82 0.51 3.84
C ASP A 113 -5.53 -0.26 4.97
N GLY A 114 -6.44 -1.19 4.63
CA GLY A 114 -7.06 -2.11 5.58
C GLY A 114 -6.06 -2.95 6.38
N LEU A 115 -4.86 -3.24 5.84
CA LEU A 115 -3.78 -3.82 6.61
C LEU A 115 -3.00 -2.75 7.38
N SER A 116 -2.46 -1.75 6.70
CA SER A 116 -1.52 -0.79 7.29
C SER A 116 -2.15 0.14 8.33
N ASN A 117 -3.47 0.27 8.34
CA ASN A 117 -4.21 0.95 9.40
C ASN A 117 -4.41 0.10 10.66
N MET A 118 -4.29 -1.23 10.56
CA MET A 118 -4.56 -2.17 11.65
C MET A 118 -3.31 -2.83 12.21
N VAL A 119 -2.28 -2.99 11.42
CA VAL A 119 -1.05 -3.72 11.76
C VAL A 119 0.15 -2.80 11.56
N SER A 120 0.95 -2.64 12.60
CA SER A 120 2.14 -1.80 12.56
C SER A 120 3.25 -2.42 11.71
N ASP A 121 4.15 -1.58 11.18
CA ASP A 121 5.31 -2.01 10.41
C ASP A 121 6.15 -3.03 11.20
N LYS A 122 6.32 -2.80 12.51
CA LYS A 122 7.05 -3.74 13.38
C LYS A 122 6.40 -5.12 13.40
N GLU A 123 5.09 -5.21 13.53
CA GLU A 123 4.38 -6.51 13.56
C GLU A 123 4.44 -7.21 12.20
N ILE A 124 4.33 -6.46 11.10
CA ILE A 124 4.52 -7.01 9.75
C ILE A 124 5.92 -7.63 9.64
N HIS A 125 6.94 -6.93 10.10
CA HIS A 125 8.32 -7.41 10.09
C HIS A 125 8.53 -8.62 11.00
N ASP A 126 7.97 -8.61 12.21
CA ASP A 126 8.08 -9.72 13.15
C ASP A 126 7.52 -11.03 12.52
N HIS A 127 6.36 -10.97 11.86
CA HIS A 127 5.80 -12.13 11.15
C HIS A 127 6.61 -12.56 9.93
N PHE A 128 7.21 -11.61 9.20
CA PHE A 128 8.10 -11.93 8.08
C PHE A 128 9.35 -12.71 8.54
N LYS A 129 9.91 -12.37 9.70
CA LYS A 129 11.10 -13.01 10.28
C LYS A 129 10.87 -14.43 10.81
N GLU A 130 9.65 -14.84 11.02
CA GLU A 130 9.33 -16.21 11.49
C GLU A 130 9.76 -17.31 10.51
N ASN A 131 10.39 -16.98 9.37
CA ASN A 131 10.80 -17.90 8.31
C ASN A 131 9.66 -18.79 7.76
N ALA A 132 8.43 -18.35 7.94
CA ALA A 132 7.24 -19.00 7.45
C ALA A 132 7.12 -18.84 5.91
N LEU A 133 6.30 -19.68 5.31
CA LEU A 133 5.92 -19.51 3.91
C LEU A 133 5.16 -18.18 3.71
N PRO A 134 5.29 -17.51 2.56
CA PRO A 134 4.60 -16.24 2.30
C PRO A 134 3.08 -16.31 2.55
N GLU A 135 2.44 -17.42 2.20
CA GLU A 135 1.01 -17.65 2.45
C GLU A 135 0.64 -17.71 3.94
N ASP A 136 1.51 -18.28 4.79
CA ASP A 136 1.30 -18.32 6.23
C ASP A 136 1.42 -16.93 6.84
N VAL A 137 2.41 -16.15 6.40
CA VAL A 137 2.59 -14.75 6.83
C VAL A 137 1.38 -13.93 6.44
N CYS A 138 0.93 -14.00 5.18
CA CYS A 138 -0.28 -13.30 4.71
C CYS A 138 -1.51 -13.69 5.54
N SER A 139 -1.69 -14.98 5.82
CA SER A 139 -2.82 -15.49 6.61
C SER A 139 -2.82 -14.95 8.04
N LYS A 140 -1.65 -14.90 8.69
CA LYS A 140 -1.50 -14.35 10.04
C LYS A 140 -1.77 -12.85 10.07
N LEU A 141 -1.22 -12.09 9.13
CA LEU A 141 -1.45 -10.64 9.03
C LEU A 141 -2.92 -10.33 8.75
N MET A 142 -3.57 -11.11 7.87
CA MET A 142 -5.00 -11.01 7.61
C MET A 142 -5.81 -11.27 8.88
N ALA A 143 -5.55 -12.37 9.59
CA ALA A 143 -6.24 -12.71 10.83
C ALA A 143 -6.06 -11.62 11.89
N LEU A 144 -4.86 -11.04 12.01
CA LEU A 144 -4.57 -9.97 12.95
C LEU A 144 -5.36 -8.69 12.62
N ALA A 145 -5.40 -8.29 11.34
CA ALA A 145 -6.17 -7.12 10.91
C ALA A 145 -7.67 -7.31 11.20
N LEU A 146 -8.22 -8.49 10.88
CA LEU A 146 -9.64 -8.82 11.14
C LEU A 146 -9.96 -8.86 12.64
N ALA A 147 -9.09 -9.44 13.47
CA ALA A 147 -9.26 -9.48 14.92
C ALA A 147 -9.25 -8.07 15.56
N ARG A 148 -8.61 -7.09 14.94
CA ARG A 148 -8.60 -5.68 15.34
C ARG A 148 -9.79 -4.88 14.81
N GLY A 149 -10.72 -5.55 14.15
CA GLY A 149 -11.93 -4.93 13.61
C GLY A 149 -11.66 -4.10 12.36
N ALA A 150 -10.92 -4.67 11.41
CA ALA A 150 -10.68 -4.03 10.10
C ALA A 150 -11.99 -3.43 9.56
N ARG A 151 -11.99 -2.12 9.34
CA ARG A 151 -13.17 -1.36 8.90
C ARG A 151 -13.29 -1.30 7.39
N ASP A 152 -12.28 -1.82 6.69
CA ASP A 152 -12.20 -1.84 5.24
C ASP A 152 -11.71 -3.20 4.75
N ASN A 153 -11.77 -3.42 3.43
CA ASN A 153 -11.24 -4.61 2.79
C ASN A 153 -9.73 -4.70 2.98
N VAL A 154 -9.25 -5.89 3.33
CA VAL A 154 -7.82 -6.15 3.51
C VAL A 154 -7.31 -6.98 2.35
N SER A 155 -6.33 -6.46 1.63
CA SER A 155 -5.63 -7.18 0.56
C SER A 155 -4.13 -7.21 0.87
N ILE A 156 -3.51 -8.38 0.70
CA ILE A 156 -2.08 -8.60 1.00
C ILE A 156 -1.48 -9.47 -0.09
N VAL A 157 -0.34 -9.06 -0.62
CA VAL A 157 0.51 -9.86 -1.50
C VAL A 157 1.92 -9.83 -0.94
N LEU A 158 2.50 -10.97 -0.65
CA LEU A 158 3.89 -11.11 -0.20
C LEU A 158 4.69 -11.96 -1.18
N ILE A 159 5.83 -11.43 -1.61
CA ILE A 159 6.81 -12.12 -2.45
C ILE A 159 8.10 -12.20 -1.64
N LYS A 160 8.65 -13.42 -1.48
CA LYS A 160 9.95 -13.66 -0.85
C LYS A 160 10.92 -14.20 -1.88
N THR A 161 12.16 -13.66 -1.94
CA THR A 161 13.20 -14.03 -2.93
C THR A 161 14.13 -15.13 -2.44
#